data_c888e9e91c66fba7ef7d3d94464fa796
#
_entry.id   c888e9e91c66fba7ef7d3d94464fa796
#
_cell.length_a   1.000
_cell.length_b   1.000
_cell.length_c   1.000
_cell.angle_alpha   90.00
_cell.angle_beta   90.00
_cell.angle_gamma   90.00
#
_symmetry.space_group_name_H-M   'P 1'
#
loop_
_entity.id
_entity.type
_entity.pdbx_description
1 polymer ?
#
loop_
_entity_poly.entity_id
_entity_poly.type
_entity_poly.pdbx_seq_one_letter_code
_entity_poly.pdbx_strand_id
1 'polypeptide(L)'
;TITYAQNIYERMYPASTTKILTAYLAIKYGNLSDVVTISDNAVNLASDSSKCGLQAGDQMTLQDLLYGLMLRSGNDAAIAIAEHISGSVEAFVDLMNQEAQQLGATGSHFMNPNGLPDENHYTTVYDLYLIFQKALQDETFYQLISTSSYTTNYTAADGSAKTQDWSSTNQYK
;
A
#
# COMPACT_ATOMS: atom_id res chain seq x y z
N THR A 1 3.07 16.07 27.86
CA THR A 1 4.22 16.87 28.20
C THR A 1 4.89 17.44 26.96
N ILE A 2 5.77 18.41 27.17
CA ILE A 2 6.50 19.07 26.08
C ILE A 2 7.36 18.04 25.32
N THR A 3 8.04 17.18 26.05
CA THR A 3 8.90 16.16 25.45
C THR A 3 8.11 15.24 24.53
N TYR A 4 6.94 14.82 24.97
CA TYR A 4 6.09 13.96 24.16
C TYR A 4 5.63 14.67 22.89
N ALA A 5 5.21 15.92 23.00
CA ALA A 5 4.77 16.71 21.87
C ALA A 5 5.89 16.94 20.85
N GLN A 6 7.13 17.11 21.31
CA GLN A 6 8.26 17.25 20.41
C GLN A 6 8.49 15.98 19.59
N ASN A 7 8.30 14.79 20.18
CA ASN A 7 8.56 13.53 19.52
C ASN A 7 7.63 13.29 18.33
N ILE A 8 6.43 13.84 18.33
CA ILE A 8 5.48 13.63 17.23
C ILE A 8 5.92 14.32 15.94
N TYR A 9 6.88 15.24 16.01
CA TYR A 9 7.41 15.94 14.83
C TYR A 9 8.80 15.48 14.42
N GLU A 10 9.35 14.49 15.12
CA GLU A 10 10.65 13.94 14.73
C GLU A 10 10.49 13.01 13.55
N ARG A 11 11.49 13.05 12.66
CA ARG A 11 11.53 12.13 11.53
C ARG A 11 11.73 10.71 11.99
N MET A 12 11.00 9.81 11.37
CA MET A 12 11.11 8.39 11.62
C MET A 12 10.92 7.63 10.31
N TYR A 13 11.36 6.38 10.31
CA TYR A 13 11.16 5.50 9.17
C TYR A 13 9.72 4.94 9.22
N PRO A 14 8.91 5.17 8.17
CA PRO A 14 7.50 4.77 8.20
C PRO A 14 7.26 3.27 8.05
N ALA A 15 8.19 2.54 7.46
CA ALA A 15 8.03 1.10 7.25
C ALA A 15 6.70 0.78 6.57
N SER A 16 6.03 -0.28 7.01
CA SER A 16 4.78 -0.74 6.40
C SER A 16 3.61 0.24 6.54
N THR A 17 3.71 1.27 7.40
CA THR A 17 2.68 2.30 7.46
C THR A 17 2.60 3.12 6.17
N THR A 18 3.66 3.09 5.34
CA THR A 18 3.64 3.65 4.00
C THR A 18 2.48 3.10 3.18
N LYS A 19 2.11 1.84 3.39
CA LYS A 19 1.05 1.18 2.63
C LYS A 19 -0.32 1.79 2.88
N ILE A 20 -0.50 2.49 4.00
CA ILE A 20 -1.75 3.22 4.26
C ILE A 20 -1.97 4.30 3.20
N LEU A 21 -0.93 5.07 2.91
CA LEU A 21 -1.02 6.09 1.87
C LEU A 21 -1.19 5.46 0.49
N THR A 22 -0.47 4.38 0.21
CA THR A 22 -0.60 3.66 -1.05
C THR A 22 -2.05 3.18 -1.25
N ALA A 23 -2.65 2.58 -0.24
CA ALA A 23 -4.04 2.11 -0.31
C ALA A 23 -5.00 3.27 -0.51
N TYR A 24 -4.81 4.35 0.24
CA TYR A 24 -5.68 5.52 0.13
C TYR A 24 -5.65 6.11 -1.27
N LEU A 25 -4.46 6.24 -1.86
CA LEU A 25 -4.33 6.79 -3.21
C LEU A 25 -4.96 5.87 -4.25
N ALA A 26 -4.83 4.57 -4.09
CA ALA A 26 -5.45 3.61 -5.01
C ALA A 26 -6.97 3.75 -4.99
N ILE A 27 -7.55 3.94 -3.82
CA ILE A 27 -8.99 4.13 -3.68
C ILE A 27 -9.42 5.47 -4.28
N LYS A 28 -8.62 6.51 -4.02
CA LYS A 28 -8.97 7.86 -4.47
C LYS A 28 -8.91 8.00 -5.99
N TYR A 29 -7.90 7.41 -6.62
CA TYR A 29 -7.63 7.63 -8.03
C TYR A 29 -7.92 6.45 -8.94
N GLY A 30 -8.16 5.27 -8.38
CA GLY A 30 -8.40 4.07 -9.16
C GLY A 30 -9.86 3.64 -9.14
N ASN A 31 -10.13 2.62 -9.95
CA ASN A 31 -11.43 1.95 -9.96
C ASN A 31 -11.22 0.53 -9.44
N LEU A 32 -11.93 0.18 -8.36
CA LEU A 32 -11.72 -1.09 -7.68
C LEU A 32 -11.98 -2.32 -8.54
N SER A 33 -12.82 -2.19 -9.56
CA SER A 33 -13.14 -3.29 -10.45
C SER A 33 -12.20 -3.42 -11.64
N ASP A 34 -11.22 -2.50 -11.79
CA ASP A 34 -10.21 -2.63 -12.84
C ASP A 34 -9.43 -3.93 -12.68
N VAL A 35 -9.19 -4.61 -13.79
CA VAL A 35 -8.34 -5.80 -13.81
C VAL A 35 -6.90 -5.35 -14.02
N VAL A 36 -6.03 -5.76 -13.12
CA VAL A 36 -4.61 -5.42 -13.14
C VAL A 36 -3.82 -6.65 -13.52
N THR A 37 -2.93 -6.51 -14.50
CA THR A 37 -2.00 -7.57 -14.87
C THR A 37 -0.69 -7.36 -14.11
N ILE A 38 -0.23 -8.38 -13.41
CA ILE A 38 0.96 -8.29 -12.58
C ILE A 38 2.20 -8.32 -13.46
N SER A 39 3.05 -7.32 -13.31
CA SER A 39 4.28 -7.19 -14.11
C SER A 39 5.42 -8.00 -13.52
N ASP A 40 6.46 -8.22 -14.35
CA ASP A 40 7.71 -8.81 -13.87
C ASP A 40 8.32 -7.96 -12.76
N ASN A 41 8.23 -6.63 -12.88
CA ASN A 41 8.78 -5.72 -11.88
C ASN A 41 8.15 -5.92 -10.51
N ALA A 42 6.83 -6.16 -10.48
CA ALA A 42 6.10 -6.31 -9.23
C ALA A 42 6.54 -7.54 -8.45
N VAL A 43 6.99 -8.58 -9.13
CA VAL A 43 7.38 -9.85 -8.48
C VAL A 43 8.89 -9.99 -8.32
N ASN A 44 9.67 -9.04 -8.83
CA ASN A 44 11.13 -9.06 -8.71
C ASN A 44 11.54 -8.49 -7.37
N LEU A 45 11.29 -9.26 -6.31
CA LEU A 45 11.49 -8.83 -4.93
C LEU A 45 12.49 -9.73 -4.22
N ALA A 46 13.12 -9.21 -3.17
CA ALA A 46 13.98 -10.00 -2.32
C ALA A 46 13.18 -11.18 -1.70
N SER A 47 13.85 -12.30 -1.54
CA SER A 47 13.17 -13.53 -1.08
C SER A 47 12.57 -13.41 0.32
N ASP A 48 13.13 -12.49 1.14
CA ASP A 48 12.67 -12.30 2.52
C ASP A 48 11.62 -11.19 2.66
N SER A 49 11.22 -10.54 1.56
CA SER A 49 10.20 -9.49 1.64
C SER A 49 8.80 -10.09 1.74
N SER A 50 7.91 -9.34 2.40
CA SER A 50 6.50 -9.73 2.51
C SER A 50 5.83 -9.72 1.15
N LYS A 51 5.07 -10.75 0.83
CA LYS A 51 4.44 -10.91 -0.48
C LYS A 51 3.07 -11.55 -0.36
N CYS A 52 2.24 -11.28 -1.37
CA CYS A 52 0.99 -12.01 -1.56
C CYS A 52 1.21 -13.33 -2.30
N GLY A 53 2.39 -13.52 -2.90
CA GLY A 53 2.67 -14.70 -3.71
C GLY A 53 2.18 -14.58 -5.14
N LEU A 54 2.13 -13.36 -5.66
CA LEU A 54 1.70 -13.12 -7.04
C LEU A 54 2.80 -13.52 -8.02
N GLN A 55 2.39 -13.89 -9.23
CA GLN A 55 3.30 -14.24 -10.31
C GLN A 55 3.07 -13.31 -11.48
N ALA A 56 4.11 -13.07 -12.27
CA ALA A 56 4.00 -12.24 -13.46
C ALA A 56 2.92 -12.79 -14.39
N GLY A 57 2.08 -11.91 -14.92
CA GLY A 57 0.98 -12.28 -15.79
C GLY A 57 -0.31 -12.63 -15.07
N ASP A 58 -0.30 -12.76 -13.76
CA ASP A 58 -1.54 -12.93 -13.00
C ASP A 58 -2.45 -11.72 -13.23
N GLN A 59 -3.76 -11.96 -13.31
CA GLN A 59 -4.74 -10.90 -13.50
C GLN A 59 -5.72 -10.92 -12.33
N MET A 60 -5.85 -9.80 -11.65
CA MET A 60 -6.78 -9.68 -10.54
C MET A 60 -7.27 -8.24 -10.43
N THR A 61 -8.35 -8.04 -9.70
CA THR A 61 -8.92 -6.70 -9.56
C THR A 61 -8.05 -5.83 -8.64
N LEU A 62 -8.18 -4.52 -8.82
CA LEU A 62 -7.54 -3.57 -7.91
C LEU A 62 -7.99 -3.80 -6.48
N GLN A 63 -9.28 -4.13 -6.28
CA GLN A 63 -9.80 -4.44 -4.95
C GLN A 63 -9.06 -5.62 -4.34
N ASP A 64 -8.83 -6.69 -5.08
CA ASP A 64 -8.06 -7.85 -4.58
C ASP A 64 -6.66 -7.43 -4.17
N LEU A 65 -6.01 -6.61 -4.99
CA LEU A 65 -4.66 -6.13 -4.67
C LEU A 65 -4.64 -5.31 -3.38
N LEU A 66 -5.66 -4.51 -3.14
CA LEU A 66 -5.75 -3.73 -1.90
C LEU A 66 -5.86 -4.63 -0.68
N TYR A 67 -6.65 -5.69 -0.75
CA TYR A 67 -6.73 -6.64 0.37
C TYR A 67 -5.41 -7.37 0.58
N GLY A 68 -4.72 -7.75 -0.49
CA GLY A 68 -3.40 -8.35 -0.38
C GLY A 68 -2.38 -7.39 0.24
N LEU A 69 -2.44 -6.13 -0.16
CA LEU A 69 -1.58 -5.09 0.39
C LEU A 69 -1.74 -4.98 1.91
N MET A 70 -2.97 -4.94 2.38
CA MET A 70 -3.25 -4.69 3.80
C MET A 70 -3.19 -5.95 4.65
N LEU A 71 -3.63 -7.08 4.14
CA LEU A 71 -3.66 -8.33 4.91
C LEU A 71 -2.31 -9.02 4.95
N ARG A 72 -1.56 -8.98 3.86
CA ARG A 72 -0.27 -9.68 3.74
C ARG A 72 0.92 -8.74 3.76
N SER A 73 0.70 -7.45 3.87
CA SER A 73 1.76 -6.45 3.67
C SER A 73 2.50 -6.72 2.35
N GLY A 74 1.76 -7.04 1.31
CA GLY A 74 2.32 -7.52 0.06
C GLY A 74 3.07 -6.45 -0.70
N ASN A 75 4.39 -6.59 -0.77
CA ASN A 75 5.21 -5.66 -1.54
C ASN A 75 4.94 -5.81 -3.03
N ASP A 76 4.65 -7.03 -3.49
CA ASP A 76 4.24 -7.27 -4.87
C ASP A 76 2.94 -6.53 -5.20
N ALA A 77 1.96 -6.58 -4.30
CA ALA A 77 0.70 -5.85 -4.48
C ALA A 77 0.93 -4.34 -4.50
N ALA A 78 1.82 -3.84 -3.65
CA ALA A 78 2.11 -2.40 -3.61
C ALA A 78 2.67 -1.88 -4.94
N ILE A 79 3.60 -2.62 -5.52
CA ILE A 79 4.20 -2.23 -6.80
C ILE A 79 3.18 -2.33 -7.92
N ALA A 80 2.39 -3.40 -7.94
CA ALA A 80 1.34 -3.57 -8.95
C ALA A 80 0.33 -2.44 -8.90
N ILE A 81 -0.08 -2.03 -7.70
CA ILE A 81 -1.00 -0.90 -7.50
C ILE A 81 -0.38 0.38 -8.04
N ALA A 82 0.88 0.64 -7.69
CA ALA A 82 1.56 1.86 -8.13
C ALA A 82 1.63 1.94 -9.65
N GLU A 83 1.99 0.85 -10.29
CA GLU A 83 2.09 0.81 -11.75
C GLU A 83 0.72 1.00 -12.40
N HIS A 84 -0.32 0.41 -11.83
CA HIS A 84 -1.67 0.55 -12.38
C HIS A 84 -2.21 1.97 -12.26
N ILE A 85 -2.02 2.59 -11.10
CA ILE A 85 -2.57 3.93 -10.83
C ILE A 85 -1.84 5.01 -11.63
N SER A 86 -0.52 4.92 -11.71
CA SER A 86 0.32 6.01 -12.24
C SER A 86 1.16 5.63 -13.45
N GLY A 87 1.13 4.39 -13.89
CA GLY A 87 1.90 3.92 -15.03
C GLY A 87 3.31 3.46 -14.68
N SER A 88 3.86 3.92 -13.57
CA SER A 88 5.18 3.50 -13.09
C SER A 88 5.27 3.72 -11.59
N VAL A 89 6.20 3.03 -10.95
CA VAL A 89 6.47 3.23 -9.51
C VAL A 89 6.91 4.66 -9.27
N GLU A 90 7.79 5.19 -10.12
CA GLU A 90 8.32 6.54 -9.96
C GLU A 90 7.21 7.59 -10.00
N ALA A 91 6.29 7.47 -10.96
CA ALA A 91 5.17 8.39 -11.06
C ALA A 91 4.24 8.29 -9.85
N PHE A 92 4.05 7.08 -9.32
CA PHE A 92 3.24 6.89 -8.12
C PHE A 92 3.90 7.51 -6.89
N VAL A 93 5.21 7.41 -6.78
CA VAL A 93 5.95 8.04 -5.67
C VAL A 93 5.78 9.55 -5.73
N ASP A 94 5.82 10.16 -6.92
CA ASP A 94 5.54 11.58 -7.07
C ASP A 94 4.14 11.91 -6.57
N LEU A 95 3.16 11.07 -6.89
CA LEU A 95 1.79 11.25 -6.43
C LEU A 95 1.71 11.14 -4.89
N MET A 96 2.42 10.19 -4.30
CA MET A 96 2.48 10.06 -2.85
C MET A 96 2.97 11.34 -2.18
N ASN A 97 4.04 11.91 -2.71
CA ASN A 97 4.63 13.13 -2.15
C ASN A 97 3.73 14.34 -2.36
N GLN A 98 3.05 14.42 -3.50
CA GLN A 98 2.09 15.49 -3.74
C GLN A 98 0.92 15.41 -2.77
N GLU A 99 0.38 14.21 -2.57
CA GLU A 99 -0.75 14.03 -1.66
C GLU A 99 -0.36 14.34 -0.21
N ALA A 100 0.84 13.94 0.20
CA ALA A 100 1.33 14.26 1.53
C ALA A 100 1.35 15.78 1.75
N GLN A 101 1.83 16.53 0.78
CA GLN A 101 1.85 18.00 0.87
C GLN A 101 0.44 18.57 0.97
N GLN A 102 -0.50 18.03 0.19
CA GLN A 102 -1.88 18.51 0.18
C GLN A 102 -2.57 18.23 1.52
N LEU A 103 -2.20 17.15 2.19
CA LEU A 103 -2.77 16.79 3.48
C LEU A 103 -2.12 17.56 4.64
N GLY A 104 -1.09 18.34 4.38
CA GLY A 104 -0.33 19.04 5.41
C GLY A 104 0.76 18.19 6.03
N ALA A 105 1.03 17.01 5.48
CA ALA A 105 2.07 16.11 5.99
C ALA A 105 3.42 16.51 5.42
N THR A 106 3.88 17.70 5.79
CA THR A 106 5.05 18.33 5.17
C THR A 106 6.38 17.82 5.74
N GLY A 107 6.35 17.05 6.81
CA GLY A 107 7.54 16.41 7.38
C GLY A 107 7.80 15.03 6.81
N SER A 108 7.14 14.68 5.71
CA SER A 108 7.22 13.35 5.11
C SER A 108 7.82 13.40 3.72
N HIS A 109 8.53 12.32 3.36
CA HIS A 109 9.02 12.10 2.02
C HIS A 109 9.02 10.61 1.75
N PHE A 110 8.46 10.22 0.61
CA PHE A 110 8.31 8.81 0.24
C PHE A 110 9.16 8.51 -0.98
N MET A 111 9.85 7.36 -0.94
CA MET A 111 10.71 6.90 -2.02
C MET A 111 10.13 5.68 -2.72
N ASN A 112 9.17 4.99 -2.08
CA ASN A 112 8.58 3.79 -2.65
C ASN A 112 7.18 3.58 -2.06
N PRO A 113 6.34 2.76 -2.70
CA PRO A 113 4.96 2.54 -2.24
C PRO A 113 4.82 1.45 -1.18
N ASN A 114 5.87 0.72 -0.88
CA ASN A 114 5.80 -0.48 -0.05
C ASN A 114 6.51 -0.38 1.29
N GLY A 115 7.22 0.72 1.56
CA GLY A 115 7.84 0.95 2.86
C GLY A 115 9.22 0.33 3.02
N LEU A 116 9.94 0.08 1.92
CA LEU A 116 11.32 -0.40 2.01
C LEU A 116 12.23 0.72 2.53
N PRO A 117 13.28 0.35 3.29
CA PRO A 117 14.15 1.35 3.88
C PRO A 117 14.91 2.17 2.84
N ASP A 118 14.97 3.48 3.08
CA ASP A 118 15.79 4.41 2.32
C ASP A 118 15.96 5.63 3.21
N GLU A 119 17.15 6.22 3.23
CA GLU A 119 17.41 7.37 4.10
C GLU A 119 16.54 8.57 3.77
N ASN A 120 16.01 8.63 2.54
CA ASN A 120 15.13 9.70 2.10
C ASN A 120 13.66 9.33 2.23
N HIS A 121 13.35 8.19 2.87
CA HIS A 121 12.01 7.71 3.09
C HIS A 121 11.68 7.90 4.57
N TYR A 122 10.94 8.96 4.90
CA TYR A 122 10.70 9.32 6.29
C TYR A 122 9.33 9.98 6.46
N THR A 123 8.88 9.99 7.68
CA THR A 123 7.62 10.63 8.07
C THR A 123 7.75 11.10 9.52
N THR A 124 6.66 11.57 10.09
CA THR A 124 6.55 11.88 11.51
C THR A 124 5.25 11.26 12.03
N VAL A 125 5.16 11.10 13.34
CA VAL A 125 3.92 10.62 13.97
C VAL A 125 2.76 11.54 13.61
N TYR A 126 2.98 12.85 13.64
CA TYR A 126 1.96 13.82 13.30
C TYR A 126 1.48 13.64 11.85
N ASP A 127 2.42 13.46 10.91
CA ASP A 127 2.07 13.29 9.51
C ASP A 127 1.30 12.00 9.27
N LEU A 128 1.71 10.91 9.94
CA LEU A 128 0.98 9.64 9.85
C LEU A 128 -0.45 9.81 10.36
N TYR A 129 -0.63 10.58 11.42
CA TYR A 129 -1.96 10.88 11.93
C TYR A 129 -2.82 11.59 10.87
N LEU A 130 -2.25 12.60 10.21
CA LEU A 130 -2.97 13.33 9.17
C LEU A 130 -3.39 12.43 8.01
N ILE A 131 -2.47 11.58 7.56
CA ILE A 131 -2.73 10.66 6.46
C ILE A 131 -3.80 9.65 6.85
N PHE A 132 -3.63 9.02 8.01
CA PHE A 132 -4.55 7.98 8.46
C PHE A 132 -5.94 8.54 8.75
N GLN A 133 -6.02 9.71 9.36
CA GLN A 133 -7.29 10.37 9.64
C GLN A 133 -8.06 10.66 8.35
N LYS A 134 -7.35 11.14 7.34
CA LYS A 134 -7.99 11.40 6.04
C LYS A 134 -8.47 10.11 5.38
N ALA A 135 -7.65 9.08 5.43
CA ALA A 135 -8.01 7.79 4.83
C ALA A 135 -9.22 7.18 5.52
N LEU A 136 -9.31 7.28 6.85
CA LEU A 136 -10.42 6.72 7.61
C LEU A 136 -11.77 7.35 7.29
N GLN A 137 -11.77 8.55 6.72
CA GLN A 137 -13.01 9.18 6.28
C GLN A 137 -13.61 8.49 5.06
N ASP A 138 -12.81 7.72 4.34
CA ASP A 138 -13.29 6.96 3.18
C ASP A 138 -13.84 5.63 3.64
N GLU A 139 -15.09 5.34 3.26
CA GLU A 139 -15.78 4.13 3.70
C GLU A 139 -15.12 2.86 3.17
N THR A 140 -14.61 2.90 1.95
CA THR A 140 -13.91 1.78 1.34
C THR A 140 -12.62 1.47 2.08
N PHE A 141 -11.86 2.51 2.44
CA PHE A 141 -10.63 2.32 3.22
C PHE A 141 -10.95 1.75 4.60
N TYR A 142 -11.98 2.27 5.25
CA TYR A 142 -12.39 1.78 6.56
C TYR A 142 -12.74 0.30 6.50
N GLN A 143 -13.50 -0.11 5.48
CA GLN A 143 -13.87 -1.50 5.29
C GLN A 143 -12.63 -2.37 5.05
N LEU A 144 -11.70 -1.86 4.26
CA LEU A 144 -10.45 -2.56 3.94
C LEU A 144 -9.66 -2.90 5.20
N ILE A 145 -9.44 -1.92 6.08
CA ILE A 145 -8.65 -2.13 7.30
C ILE A 145 -9.41 -2.91 8.37
N SER A 146 -10.73 -2.98 8.26
CA SER A 146 -11.57 -3.70 9.22
C SER A 146 -11.71 -5.17 8.87
N THR A 147 -11.22 -5.60 7.72
CA THR A 147 -11.35 -6.96 7.24
C THR A 147 -10.17 -7.79 7.73
N SER A 148 -10.43 -8.95 8.32
CA SER A 148 -9.36 -9.82 8.86
C SER A 148 -9.01 -10.97 7.93
N SER A 149 -9.85 -11.30 6.96
CA SER A 149 -9.57 -12.34 5.98
C SER A 149 -10.30 -12.06 4.68
N TYR A 150 -9.74 -12.54 3.57
CA TYR A 150 -10.28 -12.27 2.24
C TYR A 150 -9.86 -13.38 1.30
N THR A 151 -10.80 -13.89 0.51
CA THR A 151 -10.52 -14.88 -0.53
C THR A 151 -10.52 -14.18 -1.87
N THR A 152 -9.45 -14.36 -2.64
CA THR A 152 -9.36 -13.82 -3.99
C THR A 152 -9.39 -14.96 -5.00
N ASN A 153 -10.21 -14.77 -6.04
CA ASN A 153 -10.26 -15.67 -7.20
C ASN A 153 -9.76 -14.86 -8.38
N TYR A 154 -8.69 -15.35 -9.02
CA TYR A 154 -8.04 -14.58 -10.07
C TYR A 154 -7.56 -15.52 -11.17
N THR A 155 -6.89 -14.97 -12.18
CA THR A 155 -6.51 -15.71 -13.36
C THR A 155 -5.00 -15.67 -13.53
N ALA A 156 -4.39 -16.84 -13.76
CA ALA A 156 -2.97 -16.94 -14.05
C ALA A 156 -2.67 -16.49 -15.48
N ALA A 157 -1.39 -16.31 -15.79
CA ALA A 157 -0.95 -15.88 -17.12
C ALA A 157 -1.41 -16.84 -18.22
N ASP A 158 -1.52 -18.14 -17.92
CA ASP A 158 -1.96 -19.14 -18.89
C ASP A 158 -3.49 -19.26 -18.98
N GLY A 159 -4.22 -18.41 -18.27
CA GLY A 159 -5.68 -18.40 -18.27
C GLY A 159 -6.31 -19.32 -17.24
N SER A 160 -5.53 -20.08 -16.49
CA SER A 160 -6.09 -20.97 -15.48
C SER A 160 -6.58 -20.19 -14.27
N ALA A 161 -7.60 -20.73 -13.58
CA ALA A 161 -8.17 -20.12 -12.39
C ALA A 161 -7.26 -20.37 -11.20
N LYS A 162 -7.10 -19.33 -10.37
CA LYS A 162 -6.31 -19.41 -9.12
C LYS A 162 -7.13 -18.85 -7.97
N THR A 163 -6.86 -19.33 -6.77
CA THR A 163 -7.52 -18.86 -5.55
C THR A 163 -6.49 -18.76 -4.45
N GLN A 164 -6.57 -17.69 -3.67
CA GLN A 164 -5.80 -17.56 -2.43
C GLN A 164 -6.70 -17.07 -1.32
N ASP A 165 -6.42 -17.53 -0.11
CA ASP A 165 -7.05 -17.04 1.12
C ASP A 165 -6.01 -16.25 1.88
N TRP A 166 -6.30 -14.98 2.13
CA TRP A 166 -5.39 -14.12 2.89
C TRP A 166 -6.01 -13.79 4.23
N SER A 167 -5.21 -13.87 5.27
CA SER A 167 -5.63 -13.44 6.59
C SER A 167 -4.62 -12.44 7.14
N SER A 168 -5.07 -11.64 8.08
CA SER A 168 -4.22 -10.62 8.67
C SER A 168 -3.00 -11.24 9.32
N THR A 169 -1.82 -10.66 9.06
CA THR A 169 -0.59 -11.01 9.76
C THR A 169 -0.50 -10.36 11.13
N ASN A 170 -1.43 -9.43 11.40
CA ASN A 170 -1.49 -8.74 12.69
C ASN A 170 -2.04 -9.69 13.73
N GLN A 171 -1.29 -9.90 14.81
CA GLN A 171 -1.66 -10.81 15.88
C GLN A 171 -2.56 -10.17 16.92
N TYR A 172 -2.82 -8.88 16.83
CA TYR A 172 -3.69 -8.19 17.78
C TYR A 172 -5.15 -8.45 17.43
N LYS A 173 -5.90 -8.83 18.40
CA LYS A 173 -7.33 -9.08 18.24
C LYS A 173 -8.11 -8.38 19.31
#